data_ac7822b0623c2513980dab19d3cc7c3b
#
_entry.id   ac7822b0623c2513980dab19d3cc7c3b
#
_cell.length_a   1.000
_cell.length_b   1.000
_cell.length_c   1.000
_cell.angle_alpha   90.00
_cell.angle_beta   90.00
_cell.angle_gamma   90.00
#
_symmetry.space_group_name_H-M   'P 1'
#
loop_
_entity.id
_entity.type
_entity.pdbx_description
1 polymer ?
#
loop_
_entity_poly.entity_id
_entity_poly.type
_entity_poly.pdbx_seq_one_letter_code
_entity_poly.pdbx_strand_id
1 'polypeptide(L)'
;DIQRAVIDGATVPIYYESRLAKLELKATERPKIDPEFEEATEGEEVERKEKLKSRWAQLEAVVGSENRIKLVARDLVEHFENRLATLDGKAMVVCMSRRICVELYREIAALRPEWAADADEQGAMKVVMTGSATDPLPWQQHIRNKKRREDLALRFREPRDPFRIVIVRDMWLTGFDAPSLHTMY
;
A
#
# COMPACT_ATOMS: atom_id res chain seq x y z
N ASP A 1 -12.78 19.17 15.40
CA ASP A 1 -12.91 19.55 13.99
C ASP A 1 -11.51 19.68 13.38
N ILE A 2 -11.27 19.08 12.20
CA ILE A 2 -9.97 19.05 11.52
C ILE A 2 -9.49 20.47 11.20
N GLN A 3 -10.39 21.38 10.78
CA GLN A 3 -10.03 22.76 10.49
C GLN A 3 -9.49 23.47 11.72
N ARG A 4 -10.10 23.25 12.89
CA ARG A 4 -9.64 23.84 14.15
C ARG A 4 -8.29 23.29 14.58
N ALA A 5 -8.05 21.99 14.37
CA ALA A 5 -6.76 21.34 14.65
C ALA A 5 -5.62 21.92 13.77
N VAL A 6 -5.91 22.28 12.52
CA VAL A 6 -4.96 22.95 11.63
C VAL A 6 -4.70 24.39 12.10
N ILE A 7 -5.74 25.14 12.48
CA ILE A 7 -5.61 26.52 12.99
C ILE A 7 -4.81 26.53 14.28
N ASP A 8 -5.06 25.60 15.18
CA ASP A 8 -4.37 25.46 16.47
C ASP A 8 -2.95 24.88 16.32
N GLY A 9 -2.48 24.55 15.09
CA GLY A 9 -1.17 23.98 14.82
C GLY A 9 -0.97 22.54 15.30
N ALA A 10 -2.06 21.86 15.68
CA ALA A 10 -2.02 20.46 16.12
C ALA A 10 -1.89 19.46 14.94
N THR A 11 -2.25 19.86 13.73
CA THR A 11 -2.09 19.09 12.50
C THR A 11 -1.68 20.00 11.34
N VAL A 12 -1.22 19.38 10.24
CA VAL A 12 -0.86 20.09 9.01
C VAL A 12 -2.04 20.09 8.01
N PRO A 13 -2.10 21.05 7.08
CA PRO A 13 -3.09 21.03 6.00
C PRO A 13 -2.92 19.78 5.12
N ILE A 14 -4.04 19.18 4.72
CA ILE A 14 -4.07 18.06 3.77
C ILE A 14 -4.41 18.63 2.39
N TYR A 15 -3.54 18.41 1.42
CA TYR A 15 -3.77 18.72 0.02
C TYR A 15 -4.16 17.46 -0.72
N TYR A 16 -5.29 17.50 -1.41
CA TYR A 16 -5.85 16.36 -2.10
C TYR A 16 -5.67 16.49 -3.61
N GLU A 17 -5.06 15.49 -4.24
CA GLU A 17 -4.91 15.37 -5.68
C GLU A 17 -5.60 14.09 -6.16
N SER A 18 -6.52 14.22 -7.12
CA SER A 18 -7.18 13.07 -7.73
C SER A 18 -6.45 12.65 -9.00
N ARG A 19 -5.91 11.43 -9.03
CA ARG A 19 -5.21 10.85 -10.18
C ARG A 19 -5.99 9.64 -10.70
N LEU A 20 -6.35 9.65 -11.98
CA LEU A 20 -7.17 8.60 -12.59
C LEU A 20 -6.35 7.72 -13.53
N ALA A 21 -6.23 6.43 -13.21
CA ALA A 21 -5.79 5.41 -14.15
C ALA A 21 -7.00 4.83 -14.89
N LYS A 22 -7.22 5.25 -16.13
CA LYS A 22 -8.31 4.73 -16.98
C LYS A 22 -7.87 3.43 -17.63
N LEU A 23 -8.53 2.32 -17.33
CA LEU A 23 -8.29 1.02 -17.96
C LEU A 23 -9.58 0.23 -18.12
N GLU A 24 -9.67 -0.49 -19.23
CA GLU A 24 -10.71 -1.48 -19.49
C GLU A 24 -10.29 -2.84 -18.91
N LEU A 25 -11.23 -3.53 -18.29
CA LEU A 25 -11.02 -4.87 -17.77
C LEU A 25 -10.96 -5.88 -18.90
N LYS A 26 -9.93 -6.72 -18.96
CA LYS A 26 -9.94 -7.87 -19.85
C LYS A 26 -10.89 -8.94 -19.29
N ALA A 27 -11.77 -9.47 -20.13
CA ALA A 27 -12.77 -10.48 -19.77
C ALA A 27 -12.18 -11.78 -19.15
N THR A 28 -10.86 -11.97 -19.23
CA THR A 28 -10.14 -13.15 -18.72
C THR A 28 -9.69 -13.03 -17.27
N GLU A 29 -9.80 -11.86 -16.63
CA GLU A 29 -9.40 -11.66 -15.23
C GLU A 29 -10.55 -12.04 -14.30
N ARG A 30 -10.48 -13.26 -13.75
CA ARG A 30 -11.44 -13.72 -12.74
C ARG A 30 -11.09 -13.10 -11.38
N PRO A 31 -12.10 -12.60 -10.64
CA PRO A 31 -11.89 -12.06 -9.29
C PRO A 31 -11.31 -13.12 -8.35
N LYS A 32 -10.29 -12.75 -7.61
CA LYS A 32 -9.75 -13.56 -6.51
C LYS A 32 -10.17 -12.88 -5.20
N ILE A 33 -10.91 -13.61 -4.37
CA ILE A 33 -11.35 -13.11 -3.06
C ILE A 33 -10.16 -13.13 -2.10
N ASP A 34 -9.88 -11.99 -1.49
CA ASP A 34 -8.86 -11.90 -0.44
C ASP A 34 -9.41 -12.53 0.85
N PRO A 35 -8.69 -13.51 1.46
CA PRO A 35 -9.13 -14.15 2.70
C PRO A 35 -9.41 -13.18 3.85
N GLU A 36 -8.70 -12.05 3.91
CA GLU A 36 -8.92 -11.03 4.94
C GLU A 36 -10.26 -10.30 4.80
N PHE A 37 -10.87 -10.30 3.60
CA PHE A 37 -12.22 -9.79 3.44
C PHE A 37 -13.25 -10.67 4.15
N GLU A 38 -13.00 -11.97 4.22
CA GLU A 38 -13.88 -12.92 4.92
C GLU A 38 -13.92 -12.63 6.41
N GLU A 39 -12.78 -12.34 7.02
CA GLU A 39 -12.67 -11.96 8.43
C GLU A 39 -13.41 -10.64 8.72
N ALA A 40 -13.25 -9.64 7.86
CA ALA A 40 -13.89 -8.33 8.00
C ALA A 40 -15.42 -8.35 7.84
N THR A 41 -15.98 -9.39 7.22
CA THR A 41 -17.44 -9.55 7.00
C THR A 41 -18.07 -10.59 7.90
N GLU A 42 -17.35 -11.11 8.89
CA GLU A 42 -17.86 -12.07 9.87
C GLU A 42 -18.99 -11.43 10.70
N GLY A 43 -20.18 -12.07 10.70
CA GLY A 43 -21.37 -11.57 11.41
C GLY A 43 -22.44 -10.89 10.54
N GLU A 44 -22.18 -10.63 9.27
CA GLU A 44 -23.21 -10.17 8.32
C GLU A 44 -24.13 -11.32 7.89
N GLU A 45 -25.39 -11.00 7.54
CA GLU A 45 -26.32 -11.99 6.98
C GLU A 45 -25.72 -12.63 5.71
N VAL A 46 -25.87 -13.96 5.56
CA VAL A 46 -25.20 -14.76 4.52
C VAL A 46 -25.39 -14.16 3.11
N GLU A 47 -26.63 -13.77 2.79
CA GLU A 47 -26.96 -13.21 1.47
C GLU A 47 -26.31 -11.84 1.23
N ARG A 48 -26.21 -11.01 2.25
CA ARG A 48 -25.52 -9.71 2.22
C ARG A 48 -24.03 -9.88 2.13
N LYS A 49 -23.46 -10.83 2.86
CA LYS A 49 -22.05 -11.19 2.83
C LYS A 49 -21.62 -11.68 1.43
N GLU A 50 -22.40 -12.56 0.79
CA GLU A 50 -22.11 -13.04 -0.57
C GLU A 50 -22.15 -11.91 -1.61
N LYS A 51 -23.13 -11.02 -1.50
CA LYS A 51 -23.24 -9.85 -2.37
C LYS A 51 -22.07 -8.87 -2.20
N LEU A 52 -21.65 -8.66 -0.96
CA LEU A 52 -20.48 -7.83 -0.66
C LEU A 52 -19.19 -8.47 -1.18
N LYS A 53 -18.99 -9.77 -0.99
CA LYS A 53 -17.85 -10.53 -1.52
C LYS A 53 -17.77 -10.44 -3.05
N SER A 54 -18.89 -10.61 -3.73
CA SER A 54 -18.94 -10.51 -5.18
C SER A 54 -18.56 -9.12 -5.69
N ARG A 55 -19.10 -8.07 -5.06
CA ARG A 55 -18.75 -6.67 -5.40
C ARG A 55 -17.29 -6.33 -5.12
N TRP A 56 -16.78 -6.78 -3.96
CA TRP A 56 -15.38 -6.61 -3.59
C TRP A 56 -14.46 -7.31 -4.59
N ALA A 57 -14.76 -8.57 -4.93
CA ALA A 57 -13.96 -9.35 -5.86
C ALA A 57 -13.95 -8.74 -7.28
N GLN A 58 -15.08 -8.20 -7.74
CA GLN A 58 -15.15 -7.47 -9.00
C GLN A 58 -14.30 -6.21 -8.97
N LEU A 59 -14.42 -5.42 -7.89
CA LEU A 59 -13.65 -4.19 -7.74
C LEU A 59 -12.15 -4.48 -7.63
N GLU A 60 -11.76 -5.49 -6.86
CA GLU A 60 -10.37 -5.93 -6.69
C GLU A 60 -9.77 -6.41 -8.02
N ALA A 61 -10.54 -7.12 -8.85
CA ALA A 61 -10.10 -7.54 -10.17
C ALA A 61 -9.86 -6.34 -11.11
N VAL A 62 -10.72 -5.33 -11.05
CA VAL A 62 -10.55 -4.09 -11.84
C VAL A 62 -9.34 -3.30 -11.37
N VAL A 63 -9.26 -3.04 -10.06
CA VAL A 63 -8.18 -2.24 -9.45
C VAL A 63 -6.84 -2.93 -9.58
N GLY A 64 -6.81 -4.25 -9.38
CA GLY A 64 -5.61 -5.08 -9.41
C GLY A 64 -5.32 -5.72 -10.77
N SER A 65 -5.87 -5.21 -11.87
CA SER A 65 -5.51 -5.69 -13.20
C SER A 65 -4.04 -5.37 -13.53
N GLU A 66 -3.34 -6.28 -14.19
CA GLU A 66 -1.91 -6.17 -14.48
C GLU A 66 -1.57 -4.85 -15.19
N ASN A 67 -2.36 -4.49 -16.22
CA ASN A 67 -2.14 -3.25 -16.96
C ASN A 67 -2.33 -2.02 -16.09
N ARG A 68 -3.32 -2.03 -15.17
CA ARG A 68 -3.55 -0.93 -14.25
C ARG A 68 -2.42 -0.80 -13.25
N ILE A 69 -1.98 -1.90 -12.64
CA ILE A 69 -0.86 -1.90 -11.69
C ILE A 69 0.41 -1.35 -12.34
N LYS A 70 0.71 -1.74 -13.58
CA LYS A 70 1.85 -1.21 -14.34
C LYS A 70 1.76 0.30 -14.58
N LEU A 71 0.58 0.81 -14.93
CA LEU A 71 0.37 2.25 -15.12
C LEU A 71 0.47 3.02 -13.80
N VAL A 72 -0.15 2.50 -12.74
CA VAL A 72 -0.07 3.09 -11.40
C VAL A 72 1.36 3.09 -10.89
N ALA A 73 2.12 2.01 -11.10
CA ALA A 73 3.53 1.94 -10.70
C ALA A 73 4.39 3.02 -11.38
N ARG A 74 4.21 3.23 -12.69
CA ARG A 74 4.93 4.29 -13.43
C ARG A 74 4.57 5.68 -12.94
N ASP A 75 3.29 5.97 -12.83
CA ASP A 75 2.78 7.24 -12.35
C ASP A 75 3.26 7.54 -10.92
N LEU A 76 3.23 6.55 -10.04
CA LEU A 76 3.68 6.67 -8.66
C LEU A 76 5.19 6.97 -8.59
N VAL A 77 6.01 6.22 -9.34
CA VAL A 77 7.46 6.42 -9.38
C VAL A 77 7.79 7.83 -9.86
N GLU A 78 7.23 8.23 -11.01
CA GLU A 78 7.46 9.57 -11.58
C GLU A 78 7.02 10.68 -10.62
N HIS A 79 5.83 10.55 -10.06
CA HIS A 79 5.31 11.55 -9.12
C HIS A 79 6.16 11.64 -7.85
N PHE A 80 6.55 10.50 -7.28
CA PHE A 80 7.36 10.47 -6.06
C PHE A 80 8.75 11.06 -6.29
N GLU A 81 9.41 10.74 -7.40
CA GLU A 81 10.71 11.31 -7.76
C GLU A 81 10.63 12.83 -7.95
N ASN A 82 9.58 13.32 -8.64
CA ASN A 82 9.34 14.75 -8.80
C ASN A 82 9.12 15.45 -7.46
N ARG A 83 8.42 14.81 -6.53
CA ARG A 83 8.25 15.36 -5.18
C ARG A 83 9.55 15.37 -4.39
N LEU A 84 10.35 14.32 -4.44
CA LEU A 84 11.65 14.26 -3.78
C LEU A 84 12.61 15.34 -4.28
N ALA A 85 12.52 15.74 -5.53
CA ALA A 85 13.32 16.85 -6.07
C ALA A 85 13.00 18.21 -5.41
N THR A 86 11.80 18.34 -4.82
CA THR A 86 11.34 19.59 -4.20
C THR A 86 11.30 19.50 -2.68
N LEU A 87 10.90 18.35 -2.13
CA LEU A 87 10.69 18.14 -0.70
C LEU A 87 11.18 16.75 -0.30
N ASP A 88 12.22 16.71 0.53
CA ASP A 88 12.70 15.43 1.08
C ASP A 88 11.68 14.85 2.07
N GLY A 89 11.43 13.54 1.94
CA GLY A 89 10.50 12.85 2.83
C GLY A 89 10.10 11.46 2.33
N LYS A 90 9.00 10.94 2.89
CA LYS A 90 8.57 9.55 2.71
C LYS A 90 7.16 9.47 2.17
N ALA A 91 6.85 8.33 1.56
CA ALA A 91 5.53 8.04 1.01
C ALA A 91 4.95 6.74 1.56
N MET A 92 3.63 6.72 1.72
CA MET A 92 2.84 5.55 2.03
C MET A 92 1.87 5.26 0.89
N VAL A 93 1.87 4.03 0.39
CA VAL A 93 0.95 3.56 -0.64
C VAL A 93 -0.05 2.60 0.00
N VAL A 94 -1.32 2.96 -0.04
CA VAL A 94 -2.41 2.16 0.54
C VAL A 94 -3.11 1.38 -0.57
N CYS A 95 -3.01 0.06 -0.51
CA CYS A 95 -3.61 -0.82 -1.49
C CYS A 95 -4.88 -1.49 -0.96
N MET A 96 -5.76 -1.86 -1.88
CA MET A 96 -7.02 -2.52 -1.57
C MET A 96 -6.85 -3.94 -1.03
N SER A 97 -5.81 -4.67 -1.48
CA SER A 97 -5.54 -6.04 -1.04
C SER A 97 -4.05 -6.34 -0.92
N ARG A 98 -3.70 -7.42 -0.19
CA ARG A 98 -2.31 -7.89 -0.06
C ARG A 98 -1.72 -8.31 -1.41
N ARG A 99 -2.54 -8.89 -2.28
CA ARG A 99 -2.14 -9.23 -3.65
C ARG A 99 -1.66 -7.99 -4.40
N ILE A 100 -2.45 -6.93 -4.38
CA ILE A 100 -2.11 -5.66 -5.04
C ILE A 100 -0.85 -5.05 -4.43
N CYS A 101 -0.64 -5.13 -3.10
CA CYS A 101 0.61 -4.68 -2.48
C CYS A 101 1.84 -5.37 -3.08
N VAL A 102 1.80 -6.70 -3.21
CA VAL A 102 2.93 -7.48 -3.71
C VAL A 102 3.15 -7.26 -5.21
N GLU A 103 2.07 -7.21 -5.99
CA GLU A 103 2.16 -6.97 -7.44
C GLU A 103 2.66 -5.56 -7.74
N LEU A 104 2.19 -4.55 -7.02
CA LEU A 104 2.67 -3.17 -7.15
C LEU A 104 4.14 -3.06 -6.75
N TYR A 105 4.55 -3.69 -5.65
CA TYR A 105 5.97 -3.75 -5.25
C TYR A 105 6.82 -4.32 -6.38
N ARG A 106 6.40 -5.43 -7.00
CA ARG A 106 7.12 -6.08 -8.10
C ARG A 106 7.26 -5.15 -9.31
N GLU A 107 6.19 -4.47 -9.70
CA GLU A 107 6.21 -3.55 -10.84
C GLU A 107 7.10 -2.31 -10.55
N ILE A 108 7.06 -1.76 -9.33
CA ILE A 108 7.96 -0.67 -8.94
C ILE A 108 9.41 -1.16 -8.90
N ALA A 109 9.69 -2.35 -8.35
CA ALA A 109 11.02 -2.94 -8.33
C ALA A 109 11.59 -3.19 -9.74
N ALA A 110 10.73 -3.52 -10.71
CA ALA A 110 11.14 -3.62 -12.11
C ALA A 110 11.52 -2.26 -12.73
N LEU A 111 10.90 -1.16 -12.30
CA LEU A 111 11.21 0.20 -12.73
C LEU A 111 12.41 0.80 -12.00
N ARG A 112 12.60 0.44 -10.72
CA ARG A 112 13.66 0.93 -9.83
C ARG A 112 14.25 -0.22 -9.00
N PRO A 113 15.08 -1.07 -9.60
CA PRO A 113 15.65 -2.22 -8.89
C PRO A 113 16.43 -1.82 -7.62
N GLU A 114 17.05 -0.66 -7.64
CA GLU A 114 17.81 -0.11 -6.52
C GLU A 114 16.97 0.25 -5.29
N TRP A 115 15.64 0.36 -5.44
CA TRP A 115 14.75 0.58 -4.31
C TRP A 115 14.38 -0.71 -3.59
N ALA A 116 14.49 -1.85 -4.28
CA ALA A 116 14.16 -3.16 -3.74
C ALA A 116 15.35 -3.78 -3.00
N ALA A 117 15.07 -4.52 -1.93
CA ALA A 117 16.04 -5.38 -1.26
C ALA A 117 15.30 -6.42 -0.41
N ASP A 118 15.88 -7.63 -0.30
CA ASP A 118 15.29 -8.72 0.48
C ASP A 118 15.50 -8.50 2.00
N ALA A 119 16.68 -8.01 2.39
CA ALA A 119 17.00 -7.72 3.78
C ALA A 119 16.19 -6.54 4.32
N ASP A 120 15.66 -6.67 5.55
CA ASP A 120 14.83 -5.64 6.16
C ASP A 120 15.59 -4.34 6.45
N GLU A 121 16.91 -4.41 6.59
CA GLU A 121 17.81 -3.29 6.86
C GLU A 121 18.16 -2.48 5.60
N GLN A 122 17.82 -3.00 4.42
CA GLN A 122 18.21 -2.43 3.13
C GLN A 122 17.01 -2.03 2.29
N GLY A 123 17.27 -1.31 1.21
CA GLY A 123 16.27 -0.89 0.22
C GLY A 123 15.44 0.31 0.67
N ALA A 124 14.97 1.03 -0.34
CA ALA A 124 14.15 2.23 -0.16
C ALA A 124 12.65 1.93 -0.10
N MET A 125 12.23 0.72 -0.47
CA MET A 125 10.82 0.33 -0.55
C MET A 125 10.57 -1.01 0.13
N LYS A 126 9.49 -1.11 0.93
CA LYS A 126 9.03 -2.35 1.56
C LYS A 126 7.51 -2.48 1.53
N VAL A 127 7.04 -3.73 1.41
CA VAL A 127 5.65 -4.07 1.75
C VAL A 127 5.58 -4.40 3.24
N VAL A 128 4.62 -3.85 3.96
CA VAL A 128 4.35 -4.20 5.36
C VAL A 128 2.95 -4.79 5.46
N MET A 129 2.88 -6.08 5.73
CA MET A 129 1.64 -6.83 5.84
C MET A 129 1.76 -7.98 6.84
N THR A 130 0.62 -8.45 7.31
CA THR A 130 0.50 -9.75 7.99
C THR A 130 0.33 -10.87 6.97
N GLY A 131 0.56 -12.09 7.38
CA GLY A 131 0.36 -13.24 6.52
C GLY A 131 0.44 -14.56 7.28
N SER A 132 0.23 -15.65 6.56
CA SER A 132 0.31 -17.01 7.07
C SER A 132 1.31 -17.86 6.27
N ALA A 133 1.66 -19.04 6.82
CA ALA A 133 2.53 -20.00 6.14
C ALA A 133 1.90 -20.58 4.85
N THR A 134 0.59 -20.43 4.70
CA THR A 134 -0.17 -20.90 3.52
C THR A 134 -0.21 -19.88 2.38
N ASP A 135 0.26 -18.66 2.61
CA ASP A 135 0.31 -17.65 1.56
C ASP A 135 1.30 -18.03 0.44
N PRO A 136 1.08 -17.56 -0.80
CA PRO A 136 1.93 -17.88 -1.93
C PRO A 136 3.41 -17.59 -1.69
N LEU A 137 4.30 -18.41 -2.23
CA LEU A 137 5.77 -18.24 -2.08
C LEU A 137 6.28 -16.82 -2.38
N PRO A 138 5.82 -16.13 -3.45
CA PRO A 138 6.25 -14.75 -3.73
C PRO A 138 5.88 -13.74 -2.64
N TRP A 139 4.90 -14.06 -1.76
CA TRP A 139 4.50 -13.19 -0.67
C TRP A 139 5.34 -13.39 0.59
N GLN A 140 5.95 -14.58 0.75
CA GLN A 140 6.67 -14.95 1.97
C GLN A 140 7.80 -13.98 2.32
N GLN A 141 8.48 -13.41 1.33
CA GLN A 141 9.51 -12.39 1.55
C GLN A 141 8.98 -11.10 2.21
N HIS A 142 7.68 -10.83 2.08
CA HIS A 142 7.03 -9.64 2.65
C HIS A 142 6.36 -9.93 4.00
N ILE A 143 6.21 -11.20 4.37
CA ILE A 143 5.58 -11.62 5.63
C ILE A 143 6.62 -11.54 6.75
N ARG A 144 6.31 -10.78 7.79
CA ARG A 144 7.21 -10.55 8.91
C ARG A 144 6.50 -10.75 10.23
N ASN A 145 7.21 -11.30 11.22
CA ASN A 145 6.72 -11.36 12.58
C ASN A 145 6.58 -9.94 13.18
N LYS A 146 5.97 -9.84 14.34
CA LYS A 146 5.70 -8.56 15.02
C LYS A 146 6.98 -7.73 15.19
N LYS A 147 8.05 -8.36 15.70
CA LYS A 147 9.33 -7.68 15.95
C LYS A 147 9.92 -7.06 14.67
N ARG A 148 10.01 -7.83 13.58
CA ARG A 148 10.54 -7.32 12.31
C ARG A 148 9.69 -6.18 11.73
N ARG A 149 8.35 -6.19 11.95
CA ARG A 149 7.49 -5.07 11.54
C ARG A 149 7.72 -3.84 12.41
N GLU A 150 7.99 -4.00 13.71
CA GLU A 150 8.36 -2.90 14.60
C GLU A 150 9.71 -2.29 14.21
N ASP A 151 10.70 -3.12 13.86
CA ASP A 151 12.01 -2.67 13.37
C ASP A 151 11.86 -1.85 12.06
N LEU A 152 11.02 -2.30 11.13
CA LEU A 152 10.69 -1.52 9.92
C LEU A 152 9.96 -0.21 10.26
N ALA A 153 9.08 -0.21 11.26
CA ALA A 153 8.41 1.00 11.71
C ALA A 153 9.39 2.04 12.27
N LEU A 154 10.39 1.61 13.02
CA LEU A 154 11.46 2.47 13.52
C LEU A 154 12.27 3.06 12.36
N ARG A 155 12.68 2.23 11.39
CA ARG A 155 13.36 2.71 10.18
C ARG A 155 12.54 3.73 9.41
N PHE A 156 11.24 3.49 9.25
CA PHE A 156 10.37 4.39 8.49
C PHE A 156 10.16 5.74 9.20
N ARG A 157 10.17 5.75 10.54
CA ARG A 157 10.10 6.99 11.34
C ARG A 157 11.38 7.81 11.30
N GLU A 158 12.54 7.15 11.13
CA GLU A 158 13.83 7.85 11.06
C GLU A 158 13.94 8.64 9.74
N PRO A 159 13.96 9.99 9.78
CA PRO A 159 13.93 10.80 8.56
C PRO A 159 15.10 10.53 7.62
N ARG A 160 16.28 10.21 8.15
CA ARG A 160 17.50 9.99 7.38
C ARG A 160 17.65 8.57 6.85
N ASP A 161 16.81 7.61 7.31
CA ASP A 161 16.86 6.24 6.81
C ASP A 161 16.45 6.22 5.32
N PRO A 162 17.17 5.48 4.47
CA PRO A 162 16.88 5.37 3.04
C PRO A 162 15.53 4.67 2.74
N PHE A 163 14.87 4.08 3.72
CA PHE A 163 13.52 3.53 3.58
C PHE A 163 12.50 4.66 3.35
N ARG A 164 12.14 4.89 2.10
CA ARG A 164 11.33 6.03 1.63
C ARG A 164 9.88 5.69 1.31
N ILE A 165 9.60 4.47 0.86
CA ILE A 165 8.27 4.06 0.40
C ILE A 165 7.81 2.83 1.15
N VAL A 166 6.67 2.93 1.83
CA VAL A 166 5.99 1.77 2.41
C VAL A 166 4.71 1.47 1.64
N ILE A 167 4.49 0.20 1.32
CA ILE A 167 3.27 -0.28 0.68
C ILE A 167 2.50 -1.10 1.72
N VAL A 168 1.28 -0.72 1.99
CA VAL A 168 0.43 -1.32 3.02
C VAL A 168 -0.98 -1.57 2.49
N ARG A 169 -1.73 -2.46 3.15
CA ARG A 169 -3.18 -2.55 2.98
C ARG A 169 -3.89 -1.73 4.05
N ASP A 170 -3.69 -2.07 5.31
CA ASP A 170 -4.35 -1.52 6.49
C ASP A 170 -3.38 -1.22 7.64
N MET A 171 -2.15 -1.73 7.56
CA MET A 171 -1.12 -1.50 8.57
C MET A 171 -0.70 -0.03 8.59
N TRP A 172 -0.47 0.51 9.79
CA TRP A 172 0.03 1.87 10.01
C TRP A 172 -0.92 3.02 9.59
N LEU A 173 -2.17 2.75 9.29
CA LEU A 173 -3.14 3.79 8.94
C LEU A 173 -3.67 4.53 10.17
N THR A 174 -3.63 3.88 11.33
CA THR A 174 -4.04 4.48 12.61
C THR A 174 -2.98 4.27 13.69
N GLY A 175 -2.78 5.27 14.53
CA GLY A 175 -1.83 5.19 15.64
C GLY A 175 -0.36 5.13 15.23
N PHE A 176 -0.03 5.43 13.97
CA PHE A 176 1.32 5.46 13.45
C PHE A 176 1.74 6.89 13.13
N ASP A 177 2.66 7.41 13.93
CA ASP A 177 3.23 8.73 13.71
C ASP A 177 4.57 8.62 12.99
N ALA A 178 4.68 9.31 11.84
CA ALA A 178 5.88 9.39 11.02
C ALA A 178 6.02 10.82 10.46
N PRO A 179 6.71 11.72 11.17
CA PRO A 179 6.78 13.14 10.79
C PRO A 179 7.33 13.41 9.40
N SER A 180 8.16 12.52 8.86
CA SER A 180 8.70 12.63 7.50
C SER A 180 7.76 12.08 6.40
N LEU A 181 6.62 11.50 6.76
CA LEU A 181 5.60 11.04 5.80
C LEU A 181 4.81 12.24 5.29
N HIS A 182 5.08 12.66 4.07
CA HIS A 182 4.40 13.80 3.46
C HIS A 182 3.46 13.43 2.31
N THR A 183 3.51 12.19 1.81
CA THR A 183 2.67 11.79 0.68
C THR A 183 1.99 10.44 0.96
N MET A 184 0.69 10.39 0.76
CA MET A 184 -0.09 9.16 0.75
C MET A 184 -0.73 8.97 -0.63
N TYR A 185 -0.62 7.75 -1.15
CA TYR A 185 -1.23 7.32 -2.41
C TYR A 185 -2.34 6.32 -2.15
#